data_b6f29450a2bdc8602715e8bf1108fd0e
#
_entry.id   b6f29450a2bdc8602715e8bf1108fd0e
#
_cell.length_a   1.000
_cell.length_b   1.000
_cell.length_c   1.000
_cell.angle_alpha   90.00
_cell.angle_beta   90.00
_cell.angle_gamma   90.00
#
_symmetry.space_group_name_H-M   'P 1'
#
loop_
_entity.id
_entity.type
_entity.pdbx_description
1 polymer ?
#
loop_
_entity_poly.entity_id
_entity_poly.type
_entity_poly.pdbx_seq_one_letter_code
_entity_poly.pdbx_strand_id
1 'polypeptide(L)'
;MSNKGGRVTVLTLAFVIACSLTEIGSAATVNTHALTTPKSKSQKVSETPHARRRMHRLARTRATTSTTRVHRRHRFYERFSTSSFAETTAEGDITTGEDPIVRQAAIDALGNMNGTVVAIEPTSGRVLAMVNQKLALSSGAQPCSTIKLSVALAALSEGIVDKETPVQLGRYNHMNLTSALAHSNNAYFEALGRKLGFDRISYYSHLFGLGELAGYDIPGESAGIYPDEEISTKLGGVGKMCSFGEGVSMTPLQLGALVAAISNGGTLYYLQHPTSPEDVANFQPRVKRHLEIASLLPDMADGMSGAVEYGTARSVRENFAFEPVLGKTGTCSRSGTRYGWFASYANTSVGRIVTVVFLQGGRPTYGPKAAELAGRMYRNLYDHNFFNQPATAATATAPASTLQ
;
A
#
# COMPACT_ATOMS: atom_id res chain seq x y z
N MET A 1 61.45 -34.17 13.68
CA MET A 1 62.48 -33.20 13.25
C MET A 1 61.75 -31.97 12.66
N SER A 2 61.98 -30.95 13.36
CA SER A 2 62.09 -29.52 13.05
C SER A 2 60.83 -28.75 12.81
N ASN A 3 60.49 -28.08 13.80
CA ASN A 3 59.78 -26.87 14.18
C ASN A 3 60.22 -25.66 13.35
N LYS A 4 59.31 -24.83 12.87
CA LYS A 4 59.52 -23.37 12.76
C LYS A 4 58.17 -22.62 12.86
N GLY A 5 58.02 -21.96 13.99
CA GLY A 5 56.95 -21.01 14.24
C GLY A 5 57.20 -19.67 13.53
N GLY A 6 56.15 -19.04 13.10
CA GLY A 6 56.10 -17.67 12.64
C GLY A 6 55.17 -16.84 13.49
N ARG A 7 55.71 -15.96 14.34
CA ARG A 7 54.98 -14.94 15.11
C ARG A 7 54.50 -13.83 14.17
N VAL A 8 53.21 -13.55 14.21
CA VAL A 8 52.63 -12.33 13.60
C VAL A 8 52.40 -11.34 14.73
N THR A 9 53.10 -10.22 14.62
CA THR A 9 53.03 -9.09 15.54
C THR A 9 51.77 -8.23 15.20
N VAL A 10 50.91 -8.04 16.19
CA VAL A 10 49.78 -7.11 16.12
C VAL A 10 50.30 -5.72 16.45
N LEU A 11 50.15 -4.80 15.52
CA LEU A 11 50.45 -3.38 15.71
C LEU A 11 49.13 -2.67 16.03
N THR A 12 48.96 -2.26 17.27
CA THR A 12 47.89 -1.40 17.74
C THR A 12 48.27 0.08 17.49
N LEU A 13 47.55 0.75 16.64
CA LEU A 13 47.68 2.18 16.42
C LEU A 13 46.56 2.91 17.19
N ALA A 14 46.93 3.55 18.30
CA ALA A 14 46.08 4.44 19.05
C ALA A 14 46.09 5.83 18.41
N PHE A 15 44.95 6.34 18.01
CA PHE A 15 44.76 7.72 17.59
C PHE A 15 44.16 8.53 18.72
N VAL A 16 44.96 9.42 19.29
CA VAL A 16 44.56 10.45 20.24
C VAL A 16 44.03 11.65 19.47
N ILE A 17 42.76 12.01 19.63
CA ILE A 17 42.20 13.26 19.16
C ILE A 17 42.07 14.21 20.33
N ALA A 18 42.87 15.29 20.28
CA ALA A 18 42.84 16.38 21.23
C ALA A 18 41.64 17.32 20.91
N CYS A 19 40.83 17.57 21.97
CA CYS A 19 39.88 18.67 22.01
C CYS A 19 40.60 20.01 22.07
N SER A 20 40.28 20.94 21.19
CA SER A 20 40.51 22.36 21.39
C SER A 20 39.17 23.10 21.38
N LEU A 21 38.81 23.56 22.56
CA LEU A 21 37.76 24.55 22.83
C LEU A 21 38.30 25.94 22.39
N THR A 22 37.50 26.64 21.61
CA THR A 22 37.60 28.10 21.51
C THR A 22 36.19 28.70 21.64
N GLU A 23 35.93 29.25 22.80
CA GLU A 23 34.85 30.22 23.04
C GLU A 23 35.22 31.54 22.35
N ILE A 24 34.31 32.12 21.59
CA ILE A 24 34.25 33.56 21.38
C ILE A 24 32.79 33.97 21.49
N GLY A 25 32.50 34.64 22.62
CA GLY A 25 31.27 35.38 22.79
C GLY A 25 31.30 36.69 22.01
N SER A 26 30.14 37.11 21.52
CA SER A 26 29.88 38.54 21.37
C SER A 26 28.37 38.82 21.45
N ALA A 27 28.13 39.91 22.09
CA ALA A 27 26.97 40.43 22.76
C ALA A 27 25.81 40.83 21.82
N ALA A 28 24.67 40.86 22.46
CA ALA A 28 23.40 41.38 22.03
C ALA A 28 23.44 42.87 21.62
N THR A 29 22.56 43.23 20.72
CA THR A 29 21.89 44.53 20.72
C THR A 29 20.41 44.36 20.39
N VAL A 30 19.65 44.62 21.42
CA VAL A 30 18.20 44.81 21.37
C VAL A 30 17.96 46.20 20.79
N ASN A 31 17.12 46.29 19.78
CA ASN A 31 16.49 47.55 19.38
C ASN A 31 14.97 47.37 19.33
N THR A 32 14.35 47.83 20.42
CA THR A 32 12.94 48.15 20.52
C THR A 32 12.68 49.45 19.77
N HIS A 33 11.76 49.45 18.83
CA HIS A 33 11.03 50.66 18.44
C HIS A 33 9.53 50.39 18.40
N ALA A 34 8.87 51.23 19.18
CA ALA A 34 7.47 51.26 19.51
C ALA A 34 6.56 51.69 18.35
N LEU A 35 5.37 51.16 18.42
CA LEU A 35 4.05 51.71 18.01
C LEU A 35 4.01 53.14 17.52
N THR A 36 3.41 53.36 16.34
CA THR A 36 2.48 54.46 16.13
C THR A 36 1.45 54.08 15.07
N THR A 37 0.20 54.00 15.49
CA THR A 37 -0.99 54.18 14.64
C THR A 37 -1.22 55.65 14.32
N PRO A 38 -1.80 56.00 13.21
CA PRO A 38 -2.73 57.11 13.21
C PRO A 38 -4.13 56.81 12.66
N LYS A 39 -5.02 57.48 13.34
CA LYS A 39 -6.46 57.52 13.26
C LYS A 39 -7.02 58.02 11.89
N SER A 40 -8.19 57.48 11.64
CA SER A 40 -9.37 58.02 10.96
C SER A 40 -9.41 59.52 10.78
N LYS A 41 -9.79 59.97 9.58
CA LYS A 41 -10.61 61.18 9.38
C LYS A 41 -11.69 60.94 8.32
N SER A 42 -12.92 60.95 8.81
CA SER A 42 -14.14 61.15 8.07
C SER A 42 -14.21 62.62 7.68
N GLN A 43 -14.66 62.94 6.49
CA GLN A 43 -15.32 64.18 6.21
C GLN A 43 -16.43 64.02 5.19
N LYS A 44 -17.55 64.58 5.60
CA LYS A 44 -18.87 64.65 4.98
C LYS A 44 -18.96 65.77 3.94
N VAL A 45 -19.88 65.56 2.99
CA VAL A 45 -20.95 66.48 2.50
C VAL A 45 -20.56 67.60 1.56
N SER A 46 -21.12 67.64 0.35
CA SER A 46 -22.16 68.64 0.03
C SER A 46 -22.87 68.28 -1.30
N GLU A 47 -24.18 68.33 -1.20
CA GLU A 47 -25.17 68.45 -2.31
C GLU A 47 -24.97 69.79 -3.04
N THR A 48 -25.40 69.98 -4.28
CA THR A 48 -26.70 70.02 -4.92
C THR A 48 -26.59 70.56 -6.37
N PRO A 49 -27.64 70.82 -7.08
CA PRO A 49 -27.97 70.25 -8.38
C PRO A 49 -28.04 71.30 -9.52
N HIS A 50 -27.97 70.85 -10.76
CA HIS A 50 -28.62 71.63 -11.85
C HIS A 50 -29.11 70.77 -13.01
N ALA A 51 -30.25 71.12 -13.39
CA ALA A 51 -31.24 70.55 -14.24
C ALA A 51 -30.96 70.61 -15.77
N ARG A 52 -31.67 69.74 -16.44
CA ARG A 52 -32.25 69.79 -17.76
C ARG A 52 -31.38 69.97 -19.01
N ARG A 53 -31.40 68.86 -19.83
CA ARG A 53 -31.93 69.01 -21.20
C ARG A 53 -32.26 67.63 -21.81
N ARG A 54 -33.54 67.50 -22.15
CA ARG A 54 -34.14 66.46 -23.01
C ARG A 54 -33.55 66.55 -24.41
N MET A 55 -33.07 65.42 -24.93
CA MET A 55 -33.10 65.16 -26.37
C MET A 55 -33.41 63.71 -26.60
N HIS A 56 -34.51 63.42 -27.21
CA HIS A 56 -34.92 62.16 -27.77
C HIS A 56 -33.95 61.75 -28.88
N ARG A 57 -33.35 60.60 -28.76
CA ARG A 57 -32.79 59.82 -29.87
C ARG A 57 -33.23 58.39 -29.74
N LEU A 58 -34.15 58.02 -30.61
CA LEU A 58 -34.54 56.65 -30.89
C LEU A 58 -33.29 55.88 -31.27
N ALA A 59 -32.82 54.99 -30.37
CA ALA A 59 -31.82 54.00 -30.66
C ALA A 59 -32.47 52.60 -30.65
N ARG A 60 -32.56 52.08 -31.87
CA ARG A 60 -32.94 50.66 -32.10
C ARG A 60 -32.18 49.75 -31.16
N THR A 61 -32.87 49.15 -30.22
CA THR A 61 -32.34 48.02 -29.42
C THR A 61 -32.23 46.79 -30.32
N ARG A 62 -31.02 46.53 -30.77
CA ARG A 62 -30.65 45.27 -31.35
C ARG A 62 -30.52 44.28 -30.16
N ALA A 63 -31.53 43.44 -29.99
CA ALA A 63 -31.48 42.33 -29.04
C ALA A 63 -30.36 41.36 -29.46
N THR A 64 -29.21 41.46 -28.82
CA THR A 64 -28.20 40.40 -28.84
C THR A 64 -28.66 39.31 -27.89
N THR A 65 -29.32 38.31 -28.42
CA THR A 65 -29.55 37.05 -27.75
C THR A 65 -28.19 36.40 -27.49
N SER A 66 -27.63 36.67 -26.30
CA SER A 66 -26.54 35.91 -25.76
C SER A 66 -27.06 34.49 -25.46
N THR A 67 -26.88 33.58 -26.40
CA THR A 67 -27.06 32.17 -26.15
C THR A 67 -25.90 31.71 -25.25
N THR A 68 -26.10 31.83 -23.96
CA THR A 68 -25.26 31.12 -22.98
C THR A 68 -25.41 29.64 -23.27
N ARG A 69 -24.45 29.10 -24.00
CA ARG A 69 -24.29 27.65 -24.16
C ARG A 69 -24.04 27.07 -22.78
N VAL A 70 -25.11 26.63 -22.10
CA VAL A 70 -25.01 25.83 -20.90
C VAL A 70 -24.33 24.52 -21.33
N HIS A 71 -23.02 24.42 -21.09
CA HIS A 71 -22.32 23.16 -21.18
C HIS A 71 -22.97 22.22 -20.16
N ARG A 72 -23.98 21.46 -20.62
CA ARG A 72 -24.43 20.28 -19.89
C ARG A 72 -23.19 19.39 -19.69
N ARG A 73 -22.57 19.46 -18.51
CA ARG A 73 -21.61 18.46 -18.08
C ARG A 73 -22.36 17.14 -18.14
N HIS A 74 -22.07 16.31 -19.13
CA HIS A 74 -22.48 14.92 -19.15
C HIS A 74 -21.93 14.30 -17.86
N ARG A 75 -22.79 14.08 -16.86
CA ARG A 75 -22.45 13.26 -15.73
C ARG A 75 -22.30 11.85 -16.26
N PHE A 76 -21.07 11.40 -16.39
CA PHE A 76 -20.78 10.02 -16.70
C PHE A 76 -21.19 9.19 -15.48
N TYR A 77 -22.26 8.44 -15.60
CA TYR A 77 -22.67 7.47 -14.59
C TYR A 77 -22.02 6.13 -14.95
N GLU A 78 -21.03 5.76 -14.18
CA GLU A 78 -20.46 4.42 -14.22
C GLU A 78 -21.56 3.42 -13.79
N ARG A 79 -21.92 2.51 -14.69
CA ARG A 79 -22.89 1.45 -14.42
C ARG A 79 -22.13 0.21 -14.02
N PHE A 80 -22.41 -0.30 -12.83
CA PHE A 80 -21.84 -1.53 -12.34
C PHE A 80 -22.88 -2.66 -12.52
N SER A 81 -22.41 -3.82 -12.99
CA SER A 81 -23.22 -5.04 -13.16
C SER A 81 -23.04 -6.03 -12.01
N THR A 82 -21.92 -5.93 -11.29
CA THR A 82 -21.58 -6.81 -10.16
C THR A 82 -22.10 -6.20 -8.86
N SER A 83 -22.76 -7.02 -8.01
CA SER A 83 -23.18 -6.62 -6.67
C SER A 83 -22.00 -6.42 -5.75
N SER A 84 -22.04 -5.39 -4.91
CA SER A 84 -21.09 -5.17 -3.81
C SER A 84 -21.36 -6.03 -2.59
N PHE A 85 -22.50 -6.72 -2.56
CA PHE A 85 -22.93 -7.52 -1.42
C PHE A 85 -23.22 -8.95 -1.86
N ALA A 86 -22.88 -9.89 -0.97
CA ALA A 86 -23.14 -11.32 -1.14
C ALA A 86 -23.73 -11.87 0.17
N GLU A 87 -24.70 -12.78 0.09
CA GLU A 87 -25.40 -13.31 1.26
C GLU A 87 -24.55 -14.32 2.04
N THR A 88 -23.69 -15.09 1.33
CA THR A 88 -22.86 -16.15 1.92
C THR A 88 -21.46 -16.11 1.32
N THR A 89 -20.53 -15.46 2.00
CA THR A 89 -19.14 -15.33 1.51
C THR A 89 -18.22 -16.48 1.97
N ALA A 90 -18.55 -17.18 3.05
CA ALA A 90 -17.71 -18.21 3.67
C ALA A 90 -18.22 -19.65 3.50
N GLU A 91 -19.33 -19.83 2.75
CA GLU A 91 -19.91 -21.15 2.53
C GLU A 91 -19.04 -22.02 1.62
N GLY A 92 -18.72 -23.23 2.09
CA GLY A 92 -17.86 -24.18 1.38
C GLY A 92 -16.35 -23.99 1.62
N ASP A 93 -15.95 -23.05 2.46
CA ASP A 93 -14.55 -22.88 2.85
C ASP A 93 -14.06 -24.07 3.70
N ILE A 94 -12.83 -24.52 3.45
CA ILE A 94 -12.14 -25.52 4.27
C ILE A 94 -11.42 -24.77 5.40
N THR A 95 -11.78 -25.06 6.65
CA THR A 95 -11.38 -24.23 7.80
C THR A 95 -10.59 -24.99 8.88
N THR A 96 -10.46 -26.30 8.75
CA THR A 96 -9.95 -27.18 9.81
C THR A 96 -8.54 -26.83 10.30
N GLY A 97 -7.69 -26.29 9.41
CA GLY A 97 -6.33 -25.89 9.74
C GLY A 97 -6.13 -24.41 10.00
N GLU A 98 -7.20 -23.61 9.95
CA GLU A 98 -7.17 -22.18 10.17
C GLU A 98 -7.14 -21.80 11.66
N ASP A 99 -6.66 -20.62 11.97
CA ASP A 99 -6.76 -20.04 13.31
C ASP A 99 -8.20 -19.52 13.52
N PRO A 100 -8.92 -20.03 14.52
CA PRO A 100 -10.34 -19.70 14.71
C PRO A 100 -10.57 -18.22 15.09
N ILE A 101 -9.64 -17.59 15.82
CA ILE A 101 -9.73 -16.16 16.19
C ILE A 101 -9.53 -15.31 14.94
N VAL A 102 -8.50 -15.60 14.14
CA VAL A 102 -8.21 -14.88 12.90
C VAL A 102 -9.35 -15.05 11.90
N ARG A 103 -9.88 -16.26 11.76
CA ARG A 103 -11.01 -16.52 10.87
C ARG A 103 -12.24 -15.75 11.27
N GLN A 104 -12.62 -15.80 12.56
CA GLN A 104 -13.81 -15.07 13.02
C GLN A 104 -13.66 -13.57 12.84
N ALA A 105 -12.47 -13.01 13.16
CA ALA A 105 -12.16 -11.60 12.95
C ALA A 105 -12.28 -11.19 11.47
N ALA A 106 -11.86 -12.07 10.55
CA ALA A 106 -11.95 -11.85 9.11
C ALA A 106 -13.41 -11.89 8.60
N ILE A 107 -14.22 -12.84 9.09
CA ILE A 107 -15.64 -12.95 8.76
C ILE A 107 -16.40 -11.71 9.25
N ASP A 108 -16.22 -11.33 10.52
CA ASP A 108 -16.88 -10.16 11.11
C ASP A 108 -16.51 -8.86 10.40
N ALA A 109 -15.24 -8.73 10.01
CA ALA A 109 -14.76 -7.59 9.27
C ALA A 109 -15.35 -7.51 7.86
N LEU A 110 -15.37 -8.64 7.13
CA LEU A 110 -15.88 -8.70 5.76
C LEU A 110 -17.40 -8.46 5.73
N GLY A 111 -18.14 -8.99 6.73
CA GLY A 111 -19.59 -8.90 6.79
C GLY A 111 -20.24 -9.45 5.52
N ASN A 112 -21.17 -8.71 4.95
CA ASN A 112 -21.87 -9.07 3.72
C ASN A 112 -21.24 -8.46 2.45
N MET A 113 -20.01 -7.96 2.51
CA MET A 113 -19.33 -7.46 1.32
C MET A 113 -18.94 -8.59 0.37
N ASN A 114 -19.15 -8.39 -0.94
CA ASN A 114 -18.67 -9.32 -1.96
C ASN A 114 -17.14 -9.19 -2.09
N GLY A 115 -16.45 -10.06 -1.38
CA GLY A 115 -14.99 -9.99 -1.27
C GLY A 115 -14.40 -11.24 -0.63
N THR A 116 -13.10 -11.16 -0.38
CA THR A 116 -12.32 -12.18 0.34
C THR A 116 -11.34 -11.50 1.29
N VAL A 117 -11.00 -12.20 2.36
CA VAL A 117 -9.94 -11.82 3.30
C VAL A 117 -8.96 -12.98 3.41
N VAL A 118 -7.67 -12.69 3.21
CA VAL A 118 -6.58 -13.65 3.42
C VAL A 118 -5.65 -13.12 4.50
N ALA A 119 -5.45 -13.90 5.54
CA ALA A 119 -4.54 -13.61 6.65
C ALA A 119 -3.36 -14.59 6.65
N ILE A 120 -2.13 -14.07 6.78
CA ILE A 120 -0.90 -14.85 6.61
C ILE A 120 0.05 -14.55 7.75
N GLU A 121 0.70 -15.59 8.28
CA GLU A 121 1.88 -15.48 9.13
C GLU A 121 3.12 -15.27 8.24
N PRO A 122 3.72 -14.06 8.23
CA PRO A 122 4.73 -13.73 7.23
C PRO A 122 6.07 -14.45 7.44
N THR A 123 6.33 -14.97 8.65
CA THR A 123 7.58 -15.64 9.00
C THR A 123 7.64 -17.12 8.59
N SER A 124 6.50 -17.66 8.14
CA SER A 124 6.38 -19.08 7.77
C SER A 124 5.65 -19.32 6.45
N GLY A 125 4.86 -18.32 5.99
CA GLY A 125 3.95 -18.47 4.85
C GLY A 125 2.67 -19.23 5.18
N ARG A 126 2.38 -19.52 6.47
CA ARG A 126 1.14 -20.17 6.88
C ARG A 126 -0.04 -19.22 6.65
N VAL A 127 -1.04 -19.71 5.95
CA VAL A 127 -2.34 -19.04 5.85
C VAL A 127 -3.11 -19.32 7.13
N LEU A 128 -3.35 -18.26 7.91
CA LEU A 128 -4.07 -18.33 9.18
C LEU A 128 -5.58 -18.34 8.97
N ALA A 129 -6.06 -17.65 7.94
CA ALA A 129 -7.46 -17.66 7.52
C ALA A 129 -7.59 -17.24 6.06
N MET A 130 -8.55 -17.85 5.36
CA MET A 130 -8.92 -17.49 3.98
C MET A 130 -10.45 -17.53 3.86
N VAL A 131 -11.09 -16.37 3.99
CA VAL A 131 -12.56 -16.24 3.92
C VAL A 131 -12.96 -16.01 2.48
N ASN A 132 -13.96 -16.77 1.99
CA ASN A 132 -14.36 -16.85 0.58
C ASN A 132 -13.23 -17.38 -0.30
N GLN A 133 -12.83 -18.61 -0.02
CA GLN A 133 -11.73 -19.31 -0.73
C GLN A 133 -11.96 -19.36 -2.24
N LYS A 134 -13.21 -19.54 -2.67
CA LYS A 134 -13.58 -19.53 -4.08
C LYS A 134 -13.11 -18.24 -4.79
N LEU A 135 -13.22 -17.09 -4.15
CA LEU A 135 -12.78 -15.82 -4.70
C LEU A 135 -11.26 -15.62 -4.53
N ALA A 136 -10.72 -16.02 -3.37
CA ALA A 136 -9.28 -15.92 -3.09
C ALA A 136 -8.42 -16.71 -4.08
N LEU A 137 -8.89 -17.90 -4.46
CA LEU A 137 -8.20 -18.85 -5.35
C LEU A 137 -8.52 -18.63 -6.84
N SER A 138 -9.45 -17.72 -7.17
CA SER A 138 -9.84 -17.42 -8.54
C SER A 138 -8.69 -16.87 -9.38
N SER A 139 -8.94 -16.66 -10.67
CA SER A 139 -7.95 -16.11 -11.64
C SER A 139 -7.43 -14.69 -11.29
N GLY A 140 -7.83 -14.16 -10.14
CA GLY A 140 -7.44 -12.84 -9.68
C GLY A 140 -8.19 -11.72 -10.38
N ALA A 141 -7.71 -10.50 -10.18
CA ALA A 141 -8.24 -9.29 -10.78
C ALA A 141 -7.13 -8.29 -11.03
N GLN A 142 -7.45 -7.23 -11.77
CA GLN A 142 -6.52 -6.11 -11.94
C GLN A 142 -6.08 -5.58 -10.57
N PRO A 143 -4.76 -5.55 -10.28
CA PRO A 143 -4.25 -5.16 -8.96
C PRO A 143 -4.49 -3.69 -8.64
N CYS A 144 -4.84 -2.89 -9.63
CA CYS A 144 -4.97 -1.45 -9.51
C CYS A 144 -3.67 -0.86 -8.91
N SER A 145 -3.77 0.01 -7.93
CA SER A 145 -2.61 0.66 -7.32
C SER A 145 -1.81 -0.21 -6.35
N THR A 146 -2.19 -1.47 -6.08
CA THR A 146 -1.35 -2.37 -5.27
C THR A 146 -0.13 -2.85 -6.04
N ILE A 147 -0.16 -2.84 -7.39
CA ILE A 147 1.01 -3.12 -8.23
C ILE A 147 2.20 -2.20 -7.92
N LYS A 148 1.93 -1.02 -7.36
CA LYS A 148 2.94 -0.03 -7.02
C LYS A 148 3.94 -0.50 -5.97
N LEU A 149 3.61 -1.54 -5.20
CA LEU A 149 4.55 -2.16 -4.27
C LEU A 149 5.70 -2.85 -5.04
N SER A 150 5.38 -3.66 -6.04
CA SER A 150 6.42 -4.30 -6.87
C SER A 150 7.21 -3.29 -7.69
N VAL A 151 6.55 -2.26 -8.23
CA VAL A 151 7.20 -1.20 -9.01
C VAL A 151 8.15 -0.36 -8.16
N ALA A 152 7.75 -0.03 -6.92
CA ALA A 152 8.61 0.70 -5.99
C ALA A 152 9.87 -0.12 -5.65
N LEU A 153 9.70 -1.41 -5.30
CA LEU A 153 10.82 -2.30 -5.04
C LEU A 153 11.74 -2.44 -6.25
N ALA A 154 11.20 -2.58 -7.46
CA ALA A 154 11.98 -2.64 -8.69
C ALA A 154 12.82 -1.36 -8.89
N ALA A 155 12.20 -0.19 -8.70
CA ALA A 155 12.89 1.10 -8.87
C ALA A 155 13.97 1.34 -7.81
N LEU A 156 13.73 0.92 -6.57
CA LEU A 156 14.72 0.94 -5.49
C LEU A 156 15.87 -0.04 -5.78
N SER A 157 15.56 -1.26 -6.23
CA SER A 157 16.56 -2.30 -6.56
C SER A 157 17.48 -1.87 -7.72
N GLU A 158 16.96 -1.11 -8.69
CA GLU A 158 17.75 -0.55 -9.80
C GLU A 158 18.44 0.78 -9.43
N GLY A 159 18.28 1.28 -8.20
CA GLY A 159 18.86 2.55 -7.77
C GLY A 159 18.32 3.77 -8.54
N ILE A 160 17.16 3.65 -9.17
CA ILE A 160 16.52 4.75 -9.92
C ILE A 160 16.00 5.83 -8.99
N VAL A 161 15.56 5.42 -7.79
CA VAL A 161 15.07 6.27 -6.70
C VAL A 161 15.49 5.69 -5.35
N ASP A 162 15.55 6.56 -4.36
CA ASP A 162 15.42 6.28 -2.94
C ASP A 162 14.17 6.99 -2.40
N LYS A 163 13.92 6.93 -1.10
CA LYS A 163 12.73 7.54 -0.52
C LYS A 163 12.63 9.06 -0.70
N GLU A 164 13.77 9.74 -0.81
CA GLU A 164 13.84 11.20 -0.89
C GLU A 164 14.04 11.71 -2.33
N THR A 165 14.46 10.86 -3.27
CA THR A 165 14.73 11.26 -4.66
C THR A 165 13.48 11.89 -5.29
N PRO A 166 13.54 13.19 -5.70
CA PRO A 166 12.42 13.84 -6.35
C PRO A 166 12.28 13.38 -7.80
N VAL A 167 11.15 12.82 -8.15
CA VAL A 167 10.78 12.52 -9.55
C VAL A 167 9.97 13.67 -10.12
N GLN A 168 10.41 14.21 -11.26
CA GLN A 168 9.73 15.29 -11.96
C GLN A 168 8.45 14.78 -12.60
N LEU A 169 7.31 15.36 -12.25
CA LEU A 169 5.97 15.00 -12.76
C LEU A 169 5.38 16.07 -13.69
N GLY A 170 5.99 17.22 -13.77
CA GLY A 170 5.58 18.35 -14.58
C GLY A 170 6.48 19.55 -14.36
N ARG A 171 6.25 20.67 -15.06
CA ARG A 171 7.15 21.83 -15.05
C ARG A 171 7.55 22.31 -13.64
N TYR A 172 6.60 22.24 -12.69
CA TYR A 172 6.79 22.72 -11.30
C TYR A 172 6.34 21.68 -10.26
N ASN A 173 6.10 20.44 -10.71
CA ASN A 173 5.60 19.38 -9.83
C ASN A 173 6.60 18.24 -9.77
N HIS A 174 7.04 17.92 -8.56
CA HIS A 174 7.89 16.78 -8.25
C HIS A 174 7.39 16.11 -6.97
N MET A 175 7.73 14.85 -6.78
CA MET A 175 7.28 14.06 -5.64
C MET A 175 8.35 13.01 -5.33
N ASN A 176 8.54 12.69 -4.06
CA ASN A 176 9.38 11.58 -3.62
C ASN A 176 8.58 10.29 -3.46
N LEU A 177 9.26 9.16 -3.25
CA LEU A 177 8.65 7.84 -3.15
C LEU A 177 7.68 7.74 -1.98
N THR A 178 8.04 8.26 -0.80
CA THR A 178 7.20 8.25 0.41
C THR A 178 5.83 8.87 0.14
N SER A 179 5.81 10.10 -0.38
CA SER A 179 4.57 10.79 -0.72
C SER A 179 3.79 10.09 -1.83
N ALA A 180 4.50 9.56 -2.84
CA ALA A 180 3.89 8.86 -3.97
C ALA A 180 3.19 7.55 -3.55
N LEU A 181 3.77 6.79 -2.63
CA LEU A 181 3.15 5.59 -2.05
C LEU A 181 1.97 5.96 -1.17
N ALA A 182 2.14 6.94 -0.25
CA ALA A 182 1.11 7.37 0.69
C ALA A 182 -0.16 7.85 -0.02
N HIS A 183 0.01 8.70 -1.04
CA HIS A 183 -1.11 9.26 -1.82
C HIS A 183 -1.45 8.45 -3.07
N SER A 184 -0.74 7.35 -3.30
CA SER A 184 -0.97 6.47 -4.46
C SER A 184 -0.88 7.20 -5.80
N ASN A 185 0.11 8.08 -6.00
CA ASN A 185 0.22 8.95 -7.15
C ASN A 185 0.50 8.18 -8.43
N ASN A 186 -0.39 8.29 -9.43
CA ASN A 186 -0.26 7.53 -10.68
C ASN A 186 0.86 8.08 -11.56
N ALA A 187 0.98 9.41 -11.69
CA ALA A 187 1.99 10.03 -12.56
C ALA A 187 3.42 9.67 -12.13
N TYR A 188 3.65 9.55 -10.81
CA TYR A 188 4.92 9.08 -10.26
C TYR A 188 5.25 7.66 -10.75
N PHE A 189 4.34 6.72 -10.56
CA PHE A 189 4.55 5.32 -10.93
C PHE A 189 4.55 5.10 -12.45
N GLU A 190 3.83 5.91 -13.22
CA GLU A 190 3.97 5.93 -14.68
C GLU A 190 5.37 6.40 -15.10
N ALA A 191 5.93 7.41 -14.44
CA ALA A 191 7.28 7.88 -14.70
C ALA A 191 8.34 6.82 -14.33
N LEU A 192 8.19 6.14 -13.21
CA LEU A 192 9.06 5.02 -12.84
C LEU A 192 8.99 3.89 -13.86
N GLY A 193 7.78 3.49 -14.27
CA GLY A 193 7.59 2.45 -15.27
C GLY A 193 8.29 2.78 -16.59
N ARG A 194 8.17 4.03 -17.06
CA ARG A 194 8.87 4.47 -18.28
C ARG A 194 10.40 4.49 -18.12
N LYS A 195 10.91 4.77 -16.93
CA LYS A 195 12.36 4.72 -16.65
C LYS A 195 12.90 3.29 -16.60
N LEU A 196 12.14 2.38 -15.97
CA LEU A 196 12.49 0.96 -15.84
C LEU A 196 12.39 0.23 -17.18
N GLY A 197 11.34 0.52 -17.97
CA GLY A 197 10.99 -0.24 -19.16
C GLY A 197 10.30 -1.56 -18.81
N PHE A 198 9.71 -2.20 -19.84
CA PHE A 198 8.94 -3.43 -19.65
C PHE A 198 9.81 -4.59 -19.15
N ASP A 199 10.98 -4.81 -19.73
CA ASP A 199 11.84 -5.95 -19.39
C ASP A 199 12.22 -5.96 -17.89
N ARG A 200 12.59 -4.80 -17.33
CA ARG A 200 12.95 -4.71 -15.91
C ARG A 200 11.74 -4.89 -15.03
N ILE A 201 10.61 -4.28 -15.35
CA ILE A 201 9.37 -4.44 -14.59
C ILE A 201 8.90 -5.91 -14.62
N SER A 202 8.96 -6.57 -15.77
CA SER A 202 8.61 -7.98 -15.90
C SER A 202 9.54 -8.86 -15.06
N TYR A 203 10.85 -8.66 -15.18
CA TYR A 203 11.85 -9.39 -14.39
C TYR A 203 11.57 -9.30 -12.88
N TYR A 204 11.42 -8.08 -12.35
CA TYR A 204 11.16 -7.90 -10.93
C TYR A 204 9.79 -8.43 -10.51
N SER A 205 8.77 -8.26 -11.33
CA SER A 205 7.44 -8.78 -11.01
C SER A 205 7.43 -10.30 -10.86
N HIS A 206 8.10 -11.02 -11.75
CA HIS A 206 8.27 -12.46 -11.62
C HIS A 206 9.17 -12.84 -10.43
N LEU A 207 10.25 -12.08 -10.20
CA LEU A 207 11.10 -12.28 -9.02
C LEU A 207 10.30 -12.18 -7.73
N PHE A 208 9.32 -11.29 -7.66
CA PHE A 208 8.43 -11.06 -6.52
C PHE A 208 7.21 -11.99 -6.49
N GLY A 209 7.11 -12.93 -7.43
CA GLY A 209 6.09 -13.98 -7.40
C GLY A 209 4.81 -13.68 -8.17
N LEU A 210 4.76 -12.62 -9.01
CA LEU A 210 3.62 -12.35 -9.85
C LEU A 210 3.64 -13.26 -11.09
N GLY A 211 2.46 -13.71 -11.54
CA GLY A 211 2.32 -14.61 -12.70
C GLY A 211 2.65 -16.08 -12.40
N GLU A 212 2.82 -16.45 -11.12
CA GLU A 212 3.06 -17.83 -10.69
C GLU A 212 2.22 -18.16 -9.44
N LEU A 213 2.06 -19.45 -9.12
CA LEU A 213 1.37 -19.87 -7.89
C LEU A 213 2.11 -19.32 -6.66
N ALA A 214 1.39 -18.66 -5.76
CA ALA A 214 1.93 -18.22 -4.49
C ALA A 214 1.99 -19.35 -3.47
N GLY A 215 1.05 -20.29 -3.57
CA GLY A 215 0.90 -21.40 -2.66
C GLY A 215 1.76 -22.62 -3.02
N TYR A 216 1.95 -23.47 -2.02
CA TYR A 216 2.45 -24.82 -2.18
C TYR A 216 1.30 -25.78 -1.96
N ASP A 217 0.92 -26.48 -3.03
CA ASP A 217 -0.13 -27.50 -3.02
C ASP A 217 -1.49 -27.00 -2.45
N ILE A 218 -1.91 -25.79 -2.88
CA ILE A 218 -3.25 -25.26 -2.57
C ILE A 218 -4.18 -25.61 -3.71
N PRO A 219 -5.14 -26.55 -3.54
CA PRO A 219 -6.01 -26.96 -4.62
C PRO A 219 -6.87 -25.81 -5.14
N GLY A 220 -6.93 -25.68 -6.46
CA GLY A 220 -7.74 -24.64 -7.12
C GLY A 220 -7.11 -23.24 -7.15
N GLU A 221 -5.89 -23.07 -6.68
CA GLU A 221 -5.17 -21.80 -6.81
C GLU A 221 -4.88 -21.48 -8.27
N SER A 222 -5.06 -20.20 -8.64
CA SER A 222 -4.67 -19.66 -9.93
C SER A 222 -3.37 -18.88 -9.85
N ALA A 223 -2.54 -18.99 -10.90
CA ALA A 223 -1.32 -18.20 -11.05
C ALA A 223 -1.57 -16.73 -11.45
N GLY A 224 -2.83 -16.32 -11.63
CA GLY A 224 -3.13 -15.03 -12.20
C GLY A 224 -2.62 -14.89 -13.65
N ILE A 225 -2.38 -13.65 -14.08
CA ILE A 225 -1.82 -13.36 -15.41
C ILE A 225 -0.80 -12.24 -15.26
N TYR A 226 0.40 -12.45 -15.76
CA TYR A 226 1.36 -11.39 -16.02
C TYR A 226 1.69 -11.40 -17.50
N PRO A 227 1.64 -10.24 -18.22
CA PRO A 227 1.88 -10.21 -19.66
C PRO A 227 3.32 -10.58 -20.02
N ASP A 228 3.51 -11.36 -21.09
CA ASP A 228 4.83 -11.70 -21.65
C ASP A 228 5.42 -10.52 -22.46
N GLU A 229 4.57 -9.61 -22.93
CA GLU A 229 4.94 -8.44 -23.72
C GLU A 229 4.33 -7.16 -23.16
N GLU A 230 4.96 -6.03 -23.48
CA GLU A 230 4.43 -4.72 -23.11
C GLU A 230 3.04 -4.50 -23.73
N ILE A 231 2.09 -4.06 -22.90
CA ILE A 231 0.77 -3.67 -23.41
C ILE A 231 0.89 -2.50 -24.38
N SER A 232 0.01 -2.49 -25.37
CA SER A 232 -0.02 -1.44 -26.40
C SER A 232 0.01 -0.03 -25.79
N THR A 233 0.78 0.86 -26.39
CA THR A 233 0.82 2.29 -26.04
C THR A 233 -0.55 2.96 -26.12
N LYS A 234 -1.49 2.43 -26.96
CA LYS A 234 -2.90 2.88 -26.98
C LYS A 234 -3.63 2.60 -25.66
N LEU A 235 -3.21 1.56 -24.92
CA LEU A 235 -3.70 1.22 -23.56
C LEU A 235 -2.86 1.87 -22.47
N GLY A 236 -1.83 2.64 -22.84
CA GLY A 236 -0.97 3.39 -21.94
C GLY A 236 0.40 2.77 -21.65
N GLY A 237 0.73 1.64 -22.32
CA GLY A 237 2.05 1.00 -22.25
C GLY A 237 2.50 0.66 -20.82
N VAL A 238 3.80 0.49 -20.63
CA VAL A 238 4.41 0.17 -19.33
C VAL A 238 4.04 1.15 -18.22
N GLY A 239 3.77 2.42 -18.54
CA GLY A 239 3.33 3.41 -17.56
C GLY A 239 2.01 3.01 -16.88
N LYS A 240 1.01 2.57 -17.65
CA LYS A 240 -0.27 2.09 -17.10
C LYS A 240 -0.13 0.74 -16.40
N MET A 241 0.73 -0.15 -16.86
CA MET A 241 1.07 -1.37 -16.14
C MET A 241 1.58 -1.05 -14.74
N CYS A 242 2.48 -0.08 -14.62
CA CYS A 242 3.11 0.29 -13.35
C CYS A 242 2.22 1.11 -12.41
N SER A 243 1.25 1.86 -12.93
CA SER A 243 0.38 2.72 -12.11
C SER A 243 -0.95 2.08 -11.73
N PHE A 244 -1.50 1.22 -12.59
CA PHE A 244 -2.81 0.59 -12.45
C PHE A 244 -2.80 -0.94 -12.55
N GLY A 245 -1.67 -1.55 -12.94
CA GLY A 245 -1.62 -2.99 -13.25
C GLY A 245 -2.42 -3.34 -14.50
N GLU A 246 -2.44 -2.44 -15.51
CA GLU A 246 -3.12 -2.72 -16.78
C GLU A 246 -2.48 -3.93 -17.44
N GLY A 247 -3.30 -4.86 -17.90
CA GLY A 247 -2.84 -6.14 -18.46
C GLY A 247 -2.52 -7.23 -17.43
N VAL A 248 -2.39 -6.88 -16.14
CA VAL A 248 -2.08 -7.83 -15.05
C VAL A 248 -3.38 -8.32 -14.39
N SER A 249 -3.46 -9.62 -14.09
CA SER A 249 -4.42 -10.19 -13.16
C SER A 249 -3.66 -10.82 -12.00
N MET A 250 -3.82 -10.27 -10.80
CA MET A 250 -3.12 -10.69 -9.59
C MET A 250 -4.10 -11.32 -8.59
N THR A 251 -3.70 -12.42 -7.96
CA THR A 251 -4.51 -13.07 -6.94
C THR A 251 -4.28 -12.45 -5.56
N PRO A 252 -5.23 -12.57 -4.62
CA PRO A 252 -5.03 -12.19 -3.23
C PRO A 252 -3.84 -12.90 -2.57
N LEU A 253 -3.56 -14.14 -2.96
CA LEU A 253 -2.46 -14.93 -2.45
C LEU A 253 -1.11 -14.36 -2.92
N GLN A 254 -0.98 -14.03 -4.21
CA GLN A 254 0.24 -13.40 -4.75
C GLN A 254 0.56 -12.07 -4.06
N LEU A 255 -0.46 -11.22 -3.89
CA LEU A 255 -0.30 -9.96 -3.17
C LEU A 255 0.07 -10.18 -1.70
N GLY A 256 -0.55 -11.17 -1.06
CA GLY A 256 -0.25 -11.56 0.32
C GLY A 256 1.18 -12.06 0.48
N ALA A 257 1.66 -12.91 -0.41
CA ALA A 257 3.03 -13.42 -0.41
C ALA A 257 4.07 -12.30 -0.59
N LEU A 258 3.82 -11.36 -1.51
CA LEU A 258 4.67 -10.18 -1.69
C LEU A 258 4.73 -9.32 -0.43
N VAL A 259 3.56 -9.00 0.17
CA VAL A 259 3.51 -8.19 1.39
C VAL A 259 4.13 -8.94 2.58
N ALA A 260 4.00 -10.27 2.65
CA ALA A 260 4.69 -11.10 3.64
C ALA A 260 6.20 -10.99 3.48
N ALA A 261 6.74 -11.09 2.27
CA ALA A 261 8.17 -10.90 1.99
C ALA A 261 8.66 -9.49 2.36
N ILE A 262 7.87 -8.44 2.08
CA ILE A 262 8.17 -7.07 2.53
C ILE A 262 8.22 -7.00 4.06
N SER A 263 7.27 -7.63 4.75
CA SER A 263 7.17 -7.54 6.21
C SER A 263 8.24 -8.35 6.96
N ASN A 264 8.77 -9.43 6.37
CA ASN A 264 9.68 -10.37 7.04
C ASN A 264 11.16 -10.16 6.70
N GLY A 265 11.52 -9.15 5.90
CA GLY A 265 12.92 -8.88 5.57
C GLY A 265 13.37 -9.42 4.21
N GLY A 266 12.48 -9.92 3.35
CA GLY A 266 12.78 -10.33 1.99
C GLY A 266 12.68 -11.83 1.72
N THR A 267 12.20 -12.64 2.67
CA THR A 267 11.97 -14.05 2.41
C THR A 267 10.59 -14.28 1.79
N LEU A 268 10.56 -14.67 0.53
CA LEU A 268 9.33 -15.08 -0.14
C LEU A 268 9.08 -16.55 0.15
N TYR A 269 8.07 -16.81 0.99
CA TYR A 269 7.63 -18.17 1.27
C TYR A 269 6.58 -18.61 0.26
N TYR A 270 6.53 -19.94 0.00
CA TYR A 270 5.28 -20.53 -0.49
C TYR A 270 4.22 -20.40 0.59
N LEU A 271 3.04 -19.91 0.21
CA LEU A 271 1.91 -19.94 1.11
C LEU A 271 1.43 -21.37 1.28
N GLN A 272 1.07 -21.75 2.48
CA GLN A 272 0.54 -23.07 2.80
C GLN A 272 -0.76 -22.90 3.59
N HIS A 273 -1.80 -23.60 3.16
CA HIS A 273 -3.11 -23.60 3.79
C HIS A 273 -3.39 -25.00 4.35
N PRO A 274 -3.03 -25.28 5.62
CA PRO A 274 -3.34 -26.55 6.26
C PRO A 274 -4.85 -26.84 6.25
N THR A 275 -5.23 -28.03 5.84
CA THR A 275 -6.64 -28.44 5.70
C THR A 275 -7.07 -29.52 6.69
N SER A 276 -6.11 -30.01 7.49
CA SER A 276 -6.35 -31.01 8.51
C SER A 276 -5.51 -30.72 9.78
N PRO A 277 -5.88 -31.30 10.95
CA PRO A 277 -5.06 -31.20 12.15
C PRO A 277 -3.67 -31.81 11.96
N GLU A 278 -3.53 -32.80 11.10
CA GLU A 278 -2.25 -33.45 10.76
C GLU A 278 -1.36 -32.48 9.98
N ASP A 279 -1.91 -31.74 8.99
CA ASP A 279 -1.17 -30.72 8.25
C ASP A 279 -0.68 -29.60 9.19
N VAL A 280 -1.48 -29.22 10.19
CA VAL A 280 -1.08 -28.24 11.20
C VAL A 280 0.04 -28.77 12.07
N ALA A 281 -0.05 -30.02 12.53
CA ALA A 281 0.95 -30.64 13.39
C ALA A 281 2.30 -30.85 12.66
N ASN A 282 2.26 -31.15 11.36
CA ASN A 282 3.43 -31.39 10.51
C ASN A 282 3.87 -30.16 9.71
N PHE A 283 3.30 -28.98 10.00
CA PHE A 283 3.59 -27.77 9.26
C PHE A 283 5.08 -27.42 9.30
N GLN A 284 5.65 -27.20 8.12
CA GLN A 284 7.03 -26.73 7.96
C GLN A 284 7.05 -25.56 6.95
N PRO A 285 7.67 -24.42 7.30
CA PRO A 285 7.84 -23.33 6.37
C PRO A 285 8.60 -23.75 5.11
N ARG A 286 8.13 -23.31 3.93
CA ARG A 286 8.78 -23.59 2.66
C ARG A 286 9.20 -22.29 1.99
N VAL A 287 10.50 -22.04 1.93
CA VAL A 287 11.05 -20.88 1.25
C VAL A 287 10.94 -21.10 -0.27
N LYS A 288 10.34 -20.11 -0.96
CA LYS A 288 10.28 -20.08 -2.41
C LYS A 288 11.55 -19.45 -2.98
N ARG A 289 11.94 -18.29 -2.43
CA ARG A 289 13.19 -17.59 -2.75
C ARG A 289 13.54 -16.52 -1.72
N HIS A 290 14.79 -16.15 -1.65
CA HIS A 290 15.26 -14.99 -0.90
C HIS A 290 15.39 -13.81 -1.85
N LEU A 291 14.83 -12.66 -1.46
CA LEU A 291 14.85 -11.41 -2.20
C LEU A 291 15.87 -10.47 -1.55
N GLU A 292 16.76 -9.92 -2.35
CA GLU A 292 17.79 -8.96 -1.88
C GLU A 292 17.17 -7.56 -1.69
N ILE A 293 16.15 -7.45 -0.85
CA ILE A 293 15.39 -6.21 -0.62
C ILE A 293 15.49 -5.67 0.80
N ALA A 294 16.16 -6.35 1.71
CA ALA A 294 16.18 -6.00 3.13
C ALA A 294 16.60 -4.53 3.38
N SER A 295 17.63 -4.05 2.67
CA SER A 295 18.12 -2.68 2.76
C SER A 295 17.16 -1.64 2.17
N LEU A 296 16.20 -2.04 1.34
CA LEU A 296 15.23 -1.18 0.67
C LEU A 296 13.92 -1.03 1.46
N LEU A 297 13.69 -1.93 2.42
CA LEU A 297 12.43 -1.99 3.15
C LEU A 297 12.15 -0.76 4.02
N PRO A 298 13.14 -0.06 4.62
CA PRO A 298 12.88 1.19 5.32
C PRO A 298 12.25 2.26 4.42
N ASP A 299 12.71 2.37 3.16
CA ASP A 299 12.16 3.32 2.18
C ASP A 299 10.74 2.98 1.76
N MET A 300 10.42 1.69 1.71
CA MET A 300 9.05 1.21 1.48
C MET A 300 8.13 1.47 2.68
N ALA A 301 8.64 1.22 3.89
CA ALA A 301 7.88 1.30 5.13
C ALA A 301 7.33 2.72 5.37
N ASP A 302 8.14 3.76 5.13
CA ASP A 302 7.72 5.16 5.28
C ASP A 302 6.50 5.49 4.41
N GLY A 303 6.50 5.06 3.15
CA GLY A 303 5.39 5.28 2.23
C GLY A 303 4.15 4.45 2.54
N MET A 304 4.32 3.18 2.97
CA MET A 304 3.23 2.30 3.37
C MET A 304 2.60 2.74 4.69
N SER A 305 3.39 3.20 5.66
CA SER A 305 2.92 3.83 6.89
C SER A 305 2.17 5.13 6.59
N GLY A 306 2.74 6.00 5.76
CA GLY A 306 2.10 7.23 5.33
C GLY A 306 0.74 7.02 4.67
N ALA A 307 0.54 5.91 3.94
CA ALA A 307 -0.77 5.57 3.37
C ALA A 307 -1.85 5.39 4.45
N VAL A 308 -1.49 4.83 5.60
CA VAL A 308 -2.38 4.59 6.75
C VAL A 308 -2.53 5.84 7.61
N GLU A 309 -1.44 6.56 7.84
CA GLU A 309 -1.45 7.71 8.77
C GLU A 309 -2.19 8.93 8.19
N TYR A 310 -1.93 9.30 6.95
CA TYR A 310 -2.49 10.50 6.32
C TYR A 310 -2.93 10.31 4.87
N GLY A 311 -2.69 9.13 4.29
CA GLY A 311 -2.90 8.86 2.88
C GLY A 311 -4.22 8.16 2.56
N THR A 312 -4.16 7.24 1.58
CA THR A 312 -5.33 6.60 0.99
C THR A 312 -5.97 5.51 1.87
N ALA A 313 -5.28 5.06 2.91
CA ALA A 313 -5.74 3.99 3.82
C ALA A 313 -6.02 4.48 5.25
N ARG A 314 -6.19 5.77 5.47
CA ARG A 314 -6.43 6.33 6.81
C ARG A 314 -7.67 5.78 7.53
N SER A 315 -8.61 5.17 6.79
CA SER A 315 -9.75 4.45 7.37
C SER A 315 -9.34 3.26 8.25
N VAL A 316 -8.11 2.74 8.11
CA VAL A 316 -7.53 1.79 9.08
C VAL A 316 -7.45 2.43 10.46
N ARG A 317 -6.85 3.64 10.56
CA ARG A 317 -6.66 4.37 11.82
C ARG A 317 -7.97 4.74 12.51
N GLU A 318 -9.02 5.00 11.74
CA GLU A 318 -10.37 5.28 12.26
C GLU A 318 -10.96 4.06 13.00
N ASN A 319 -10.51 2.85 12.67
CA ASN A 319 -10.96 1.60 13.29
C ASN A 319 -9.92 0.97 14.23
N PHE A 320 -8.63 1.16 13.95
CA PHE A 320 -7.53 0.56 14.71
C PHE A 320 -6.32 1.50 14.77
N ALA A 321 -5.97 1.94 15.98
CA ALA A 321 -4.89 2.89 16.22
C ALA A 321 -3.90 2.43 17.31
N PHE A 322 -3.98 1.17 17.74
CA PHE A 322 -3.20 0.65 18.87
C PHE A 322 -1.79 0.22 18.45
N GLU A 323 -1.66 -0.35 17.27
CA GLU A 323 -0.40 -0.82 16.73
C GLU A 323 -0.16 -0.23 15.32
N PRO A 324 1.10 -0.08 14.90
CA PRO A 324 1.41 0.38 13.54
C PRO A 324 0.90 -0.60 12.48
N VAL A 325 0.21 -0.07 11.49
CA VAL A 325 -0.20 -0.80 10.29
C VAL A 325 0.41 -0.13 9.07
N LEU A 326 1.04 -0.92 8.24
CA LEU A 326 1.63 -0.48 6.99
C LEU A 326 0.90 -1.16 5.83
N GLY A 327 0.54 -0.40 4.80
CA GLY A 327 -0.23 -1.01 3.71
C GLY A 327 -0.39 -0.17 2.46
N LYS A 328 -1.07 -0.76 1.48
CA LYS A 328 -1.34 -0.12 0.19
C LYS A 328 -2.74 -0.42 -0.30
N THR A 329 -3.46 0.63 -0.70
CA THR A 329 -4.78 0.53 -1.32
C THR A 329 -4.68 0.39 -2.84
N GLY A 330 -5.68 -0.26 -3.42
CA GLY A 330 -5.93 -0.28 -4.86
C GLY A 330 -7.40 -0.02 -5.16
N THR A 331 -7.69 0.79 -6.17
CA THR A 331 -9.05 1.02 -6.67
C THR A 331 -9.01 1.17 -8.18
N CYS A 332 -9.80 0.40 -8.88
CA CYS A 332 -10.05 0.55 -10.31
C CYS A 332 -11.38 -0.08 -10.69
N SER A 333 -11.74 0.01 -11.98
CA SER A 333 -12.95 -0.60 -12.51
C SER A 333 -12.65 -1.21 -13.87
N ARG A 334 -13.18 -2.40 -14.12
CA ARG A 334 -13.06 -3.08 -15.41
C ARG A 334 -14.35 -3.83 -15.72
N SER A 335 -14.84 -3.71 -16.94
CA SER A 335 -15.99 -4.47 -17.45
C SER A 335 -17.24 -4.42 -16.53
N GLY A 336 -17.57 -3.24 -15.98
CA GLY A 336 -18.73 -3.05 -15.10
C GLY A 336 -18.56 -3.59 -13.68
N THR A 337 -17.35 -3.99 -13.30
CA THR A 337 -16.99 -4.38 -11.94
C THR A 337 -15.96 -3.41 -11.38
N ARG A 338 -16.19 -2.94 -10.17
CA ARG A 338 -15.25 -2.13 -9.42
C ARG A 338 -14.48 -3.01 -8.44
N TYR A 339 -13.18 -2.77 -8.33
CA TYR A 339 -12.29 -3.49 -7.44
C TYR A 339 -11.78 -2.58 -6.32
N GLY A 340 -11.76 -3.11 -5.12
CA GLY A 340 -11.19 -2.51 -3.93
C GLY A 340 -10.18 -3.47 -3.30
N TRP A 341 -8.91 -3.03 -3.23
CA TRP A 341 -7.82 -3.79 -2.65
C TRP A 341 -7.25 -3.06 -1.46
N PHE A 342 -6.89 -3.80 -0.45
CA PHE A 342 -5.97 -3.35 0.58
C PHE A 342 -5.11 -4.52 1.03
N ALA A 343 -3.80 -4.35 0.93
CA ALA A 343 -2.84 -5.29 1.46
C ALA A 343 -1.96 -4.58 2.48
N SER A 344 -1.79 -5.20 3.65
CA SER A 344 -1.15 -4.58 4.80
C SER A 344 -0.54 -5.62 5.73
N TYR A 345 0.30 -5.15 6.62
CA TYR A 345 0.71 -5.90 7.79
C TYR A 345 0.62 -5.03 9.05
N ALA A 346 0.19 -5.64 10.16
CA ALA A 346 0.33 -5.06 11.48
C ALA A 346 1.72 -5.44 12.02
N ASN A 347 2.45 -4.43 12.54
CA ASN A 347 3.79 -4.60 13.10
C ASN A 347 3.70 -4.47 14.61
N THR A 348 3.46 -5.59 15.29
CA THR A 348 3.25 -5.63 16.73
C THR A 348 4.51 -6.04 17.48
N SER A 349 4.54 -5.83 18.79
CA SER A 349 5.66 -6.22 19.66
C SER A 349 5.90 -7.73 19.73
N VAL A 350 4.87 -8.53 19.41
CA VAL A 350 4.94 -10.01 19.50
C VAL A 350 4.97 -10.71 18.15
N GLY A 351 4.86 -9.95 17.06
CA GLY A 351 4.91 -10.51 15.71
C GLY A 351 4.19 -9.65 14.68
N ARG A 352 4.08 -10.20 13.49
CA ARG A 352 3.45 -9.56 12.36
C ARG A 352 2.37 -10.45 11.79
N ILE A 353 1.28 -9.85 11.35
CA ILE A 353 0.26 -10.53 10.55
C ILE A 353 0.03 -9.73 9.27
N VAL A 354 0.00 -10.42 8.15
CA VAL A 354 -0.37 -9.87 6.86
C VAL A 354 -1.85 -10.08 6.62
N THR A 355 -2.52 -9.05 6.14
CA THR A 355 -3.93 -9.10 5.78
C THR A 355 -4.13 -8.54 4.38
N VAL A 356 -4.77 -9.31 3.51
CA VAL A 356 -5.22 -8.87 2.19
C VAL A 356 -6.75 -8.88 2.18
N VAL A 357 -7.34 -7.73 1.91
CA VAL A 357 -8.78 -7.58 1.66
C VAL A 357 -8.97 -7.25 0.19
N PHE A 358 -9.70 -8.09 -0.53
CA PHE A 358 -10.11 -7.86 -1.89
C PHE A 358 -11.63 -7.81 -1.98
N LEU A 359 -12.15 -6.75 -2.59
CA LEU A 359 -13.57 -6.51 -2.79
C LEU A 359 -13.87 -6.34 -4.27
N GLN A 360 -15.00 -6.86 -4.71
CA GLN A 360 -15.54 -6.64 -6.05
C GLN A 360 -17.00 -6.21 -5.99
N GLY A 361 -17.44 -5.42 -6.98
CA GLY A 361 -18.84 -4.99 -7.02
C GLY A 361 -19.05 -3.65 -7.71
N GLY A 362 -20.00 -2.86 -7.21
CA GLY A 362 -20.27 -1.50 -7.62
C GLY A 362 -19.79 -0.48 -6.60
N ARG A 363 -20.62 0.54 -6.33
CA ARG A 363 -20.46 1.41 -5.17
C ARG A 363 -20.91 0.60 -3.94
N PRO A 364 -20.32 0.56 -2.84
CA PRO A 364 -19.21 1.24 -2.19
C PRO A 364 -17.87 0.49 -2.29
N THR A 365 -17.64 -0.36 -3.27
CA THR A 365 -16.40 -1.13 -3.43
C THR A 365 -15.25 -0.22 -3.88
N TYR A 366 -14.21 -0.08 -3.05
CA TYR A 366 -13.00 0.72 -3.32
C TYR A 366 -11.91 0.46 -2.27
N GLY A 367 -10.69 0.87 -2.53
CA GLY A 367 -9.54 0.60 -1.67
C GLY A 367 -9.68 1.09 -0.22
N PRO A 368 -10.10 2.35 0.04
CA PRO A 368 -10.36 2.81 1.40
C PRO A 368 -11.43 1.98 2.15
N LYS A 369 -12.42 1.38 1.45
CA LYS A 369 -13.36 0.45 2.10
C LYS A 369 -12.68 -0.86 2.48
N ALA A 370 -11.82 -1.41 1.60
CA ALA A 370 -11.02 -2.58 1.95
C ALA A 370 -10.08 -2.29 3.13
N ALA A 371 -9.50 -1.09 3.20
CA ALA A 371 -8.69 -0.65 4.33
C ALA A 371 -9.50 -0.51 5.64
N GLU A 372 -10.72 0.01 5.56
CA GLU A 372 -11.65 0.05 6.70
C GLU A 372 -11.90 -1.35 7.27
N LEU A 373 -12.19 -2.33 6.40
CA LEU A 373 -12.44 -3.71 6.82
C LEU A 373 -11.19 -4.34 7.47
N ALA A 374 -10.00 -4.12 6.91
CA ALA A 374 -8.77 -4.57 7.55
C ALA A 374 -8.56 -3.92 8.93
N GLY A 375 -8.86 -2.63 9.07
CA GLY A 375 -8.82 -1.95 10.37
C GLY A 375 -9.77 -2.57 11.40
N ARG A 376 -10.99 -2.94 10.99
CA ARG A 376 -11.94 -3.67 11.84
C ARG A 376 -11.43 -5.05 12.24
N MET A 377 -10.81 -5.79 11.30
CA MET A 377 -10.19 -7.07 11.58
C MET A 377 -9.06 -6.94 12.61
N TYR A 378 -8.14 -5.98 12.42
CA TYR A 378 -7.07 -5.73 13.39
C TYR A 378 -7.60 -5.34 14.76
N ARG A 379 -8.67 -4.55 14.82
CA ARG A 379 -9.33 -4.19 16.07
C ARG A 379 -9.90 -5.43 16.77
N ASN A 380 -10.60 -6.30 16.04
CA ASN A 380 -11.15 -7.54 16.57
C ASN A 380 -10.04 -8.46 17.11
N LEU A 381 -8.95 -8.62 16.36
CA LEU A 381 -7.77 -9.39 16.79
C LEU A 381 -7.16 -8.82 18.09
N TYR A 382 -7.08 -7.51 18.20
CA TYR A 382 -6.56 -6.83 19.40
C TYR A 382 -7.48 -7.07 20.61
N ASP A 383 -8.78 -6.89 20.43
CA ASP A 383 -9.78 -7.08 21.50
C ASP A 383 -9.83 -8.53 22.00
N HIS A 384 -9.44 -9.52 21.16
CA HIS A 384 -9.29 -10.93 21.52
C HIS A 384 -7.87 -11.32 21.95
N ASN A 385 -7.01 -10.35 22.25
CA ASN A 385 -5.63 -10.54 22.70
C ASN A 385 -4.74 -11.36 21.74
N PHE A 386 -5.07 -11.41 20.46
CA PHE A 386 -4.27 -12.16 19.49
C PHE A 386 -2.82 -11.66 19.45
N PHE A 387 -2.60 -10.36 19.54
CA PHE A 387 -1.27 -9.76 19.53
C PHE A 387 -0.49 -9.91 20.85
N ASN A 388 -1.10 -10.41 21.91
CA ASN A 388 -0.47 -10.67 23.20
C ASN A 388 -0.14 -12.14 23.43
N GLN A 389 -0.52 -13.02 22.51
CA GLN A 389 -0.18 -14.44 22.61
C GLN A 389 1.27 -14.61 22.15
N PRO A 390 2.12 -15.32 22.92
CA PRO A 390 3.44 -15.69 22.43
C PRO A 390 3.24 -16.50 21.16
N ALA A 391 4.02 -16.17 20.11
CA ALA A 391 4.05 -16.97 18.89
C ALA A 391 4.14 -18.43 19.31
N THR A 392 3.13 -19.22 18.92
CA THR A 392 3.08 -20.64 19.27
C THR A 392 4.33 -21.27 18.68
N ALA A 393 5.35 -21.43 19.52
CA ALA A 393 6.50 -22.23 19.18
C ALA A 393 5.92 -23.59 18.76
N ALA A 394 6.11 -23.96 17.50
CA ALA A 394 5.87 -25.31 17.06
C ALA A 394 6.62 -26.20 18.05
N THR A 395 5.88 -26.91 18.87
CA THR A 395 6.39 -27.77 19.91
C THR A 395 7.14 -28.92 19.20
N ALA A 396 8.42 -28.69 18.95
CA ALA A 396 9.33 -29.76 18.61
C ALA A 396 9.52 -30.58 19.89
N THR A 397 8.62 -31.52 20.14
CA THR A 397 8.86 -32.64 21.05
C THR A 397 9.94 -33.49 20.41
N ALA A 398 11.16 -33.24 20.82
CA ALA A 398 12.26 -34.19 20.56
C ALA A 398 11.86 -35.56 21.15
N PRO A 399 12.00 -36.65 20.40
CA PRO A 399 11.77 -37.96 20.96
C PRO A 399 12.83 -38.20 22.05
N ALA A 400 12.36 -38.48 23.27
CA ALA A 400 13.22 -38.95 24.33
C ALA A 400 13.95 -40.24 23.88
N SER A 401 15.26 -40.13 23.68
CA SER A 401 16.10 -41.31 23.46
C SER A 401 16.14 -42.11 24.77
N THR A 402 15.40 -43.19 24.79
CA THR A 402 15.55 -44.25 25.81
C THR A 402 16.86 -44.97 25.53
N LEU A 403 17.89 -44.69 26.32
CA LEU A 403 19.04 -45.54 26.48
C LEU A 403 18.63 -46.69 27.38
N GLN A 404 18.65 -47.88 26.85
CA GLN A 404 18.96 -49.15 27.58
C GLN A 404 20.21 -49.75 26.99
#